data_d58b01fb7447a6e59d1405df5a077a76
#
_entry.id   d58b01fb7447a6e59d1405df5a077a76
#
_cell.length_a   1.000
_cell.length_b   1.000
_cell.length_c   1.000
_cell.angle_alpha   90.00
_cell.angle_beta   90.00
_cell.angle_gamma   90.00
#
_symmetry.space_group_name_H-M   'P 1'
#
loop_
_entity.id
_entity.type
_entity.pdbx_description
1 polymer ?
#
loop_
_entity_poly.entity_id
_entity_poly.type
_entity_poly.pdbx_seq_one_letter_code
_entity_poly.pdbx_strand_id
1 'polypeptide(L)'
;MKFLDDSKIPHHPYPELRDVLNIFVGEIAAELKENLVGIYLVGSIASGDFDLDSDVDFLVVTKTELTEADMNRLQDIQIKVHNIDCYPAKHLEGSYISIGDLNDWRTVGQKKLYYFDNGSTTYEQTTHDNQWHVRWILRERGITLVGQKPETILQAVPLNELVGEIKASML
;
A
#
# COMPACT_ATOMS: atom_id res chain seq x y z
N MET A 1 14.34 -3.23 15.51
CA MET A 1 13.41 -4.36 15.39
C MET A 1 13.26 -4.70 13.92
N LYS A 2 13.52 -5.94 13.54
CA LYS A 2 13.30 -6.36 12.15
C LYS A 2 11.85 -6.83 12.02
N PHE A 3 11.03 -6.11 11.27
CA PHE A 3 9.63 -6.46 11.01
C PHE A 3 9.49 -7.48 9.87
N LEU A 4 10.51 -7.60 9.02
CA LEU A 4 10.44 -8.40 7.81
C LEU A 4 11.31 -9.64 7.91
N ASP A 5 10.70 -10.77 7.63
CA ASP A 5 11.37 -12.02 7.34
C ASP A 5 11.89 -12.00 5.90
N ASP A 6 13.11 -12.44 5.71
CA ASP A 6 13.78 -12.48 4.41
C ASP A 6 13.01 -13.28 3.34
N SER A 7 12.18 -14.23 3.79
CA SER A 7 11.37 -15.06 2.89
C SER A 7 10.13 -14.37 2.32
N LYS A 8 9.73 -13.22 2.89
CA LYS A 8 8.48 -12.54 2.49
C LYS A 8 8.60 -11.67 1.26
N ILE A 9 9.80 -11.16 0.97
CA ILE A 9 10.01 -10.29 -0.18
C ILE A 9 10.58 -11.12 -1.33
N PRO A 10 9.96 -11.11 -2.52
CA PRO A 10 10.46 -11.81 -3.70
C PRO A 10 11.84 -11.31 -4.10
N HIS A 11 12.51 -12.07 -4.96
CA HIS A 11 13.77 -11.63 -5.55
C HIS A 11 13.61 -10.25 -6.21
N HIS A 12 14.53 -9.34 -5.91
CA HIS A 12 14.51 -7.96 -6.38
C HIS A 12 15.92 -7.44 -6.58
N PRO A 13 16.11 -6.41 -7.44
CA PRO A 13 17.43 -5.90 -7.80
C PRO A 13 18.03 -4.91 -6.76
N TYR A 14 17.28 -4.53 -5.71
CA TYR A 14 17.71 -3.51 -4.75
C TYR A 14 18.09 -4.11 -3.40
N PRO A 15 19.38 -4.17 -3.04
CA PRO A 15 19.80 -4.69 -1.74
C PRO A 15 19.28 -3.86 -0.56
N GLU A 16 19.00 -2.57 -0.76
CA GLU A 16 18.52 -1.65 0.28
C GLU A 16 17.01 -1.75 0.56
N LEU A 17 16.24 -2.43 -0.30
CA LEU A 17 14.77 -2.46 -0.22
C LEU A 17 14.28 -2.93 1.16
N ARG A 18 14.88 -3.97 1.69
CA ARG A 18 14.50 -4.50 3.01
C ARG A 18 14.70 -3.48 4.13
N ASP A 19 15.85 -2.82 4.14
CA ASP A 19 16.16 -1.84 5.18
C ASP A 19 15.20 -0.63 5.10
N VAL A 20 14.91 -0.16 3.89
CA VAL A 20 13.91 0.89 3.65
C VAL A 20 12.54 0.47 4.15
N LEU A 21 12.09 -0.73 3.80
CA LEU A 21 10.78 -1.24 4.24
C LEU A 21 10.73 -1.45 5.76
N ASN A 22 11.80 -1.90 6.38
CA ASN A 22 11.85 -2.03 7.84
C ASN A 22 11.71 -0.67 8.53
N ILE A 23 12.36 0.36 8.02
CA ILE A 23 12.24 1.71 8.55
C ILE A 23 10.81 2.23 8.35
N PHE A 24 10.29 2.13 7.13
CA PHE A 24 8.94 2.58 6.79
C PHE A 24 7.87 1.90 7.65
N VAL A 25 7.89 0.57 7.72
CA VAL A 25 6.95 -0.21 8.52
C VAL A 25 7.05 0.13 10.01
N GLY A 26 8.27 0.23 10.53
CA GLY A 26 8.49 0.57 11.93
C GLY A 26 7.94 1.94 12.31
N GLU A 27 8.17 2.95 11.48
CA GLU A 27 7.68 4.31 11.71
C GLU A 27 6.14 4.39 11.60
N ILE A 28 5.55 3.77 10.58
CA ILE A 28 4.10 3.72 10.40
C ILE A 28 3.42 2.98 11.57
N ALA A 29 3.95 1.83 11.96
CA ALA A 29 3.40 1.06 13.06
C ALA A 29 3.49 1.82 14.40
N ALA A 30 4.58 2.54 14.65
CA ALA A 30 4.75 3.37 15.83
C ALA A 30 3.78 4.55 15.86
N GLU A 31 3.47 5.14 14.71
CA GLU A 31 2.53 6.27 14.59
C GLU A 31 1.07 5.80 14.73
N LEU A 32 0.68 4.77 14.00
CA LEU A 32 -0.71 4.33 13.95
C LEU A 32 -1.12 3.46 15.14
N LYS A 33 -0.18 2.78 15.77
CA LYS A 33 -0.40 1.96 16.97
C LYS A 33 -1.56 0.98 16.78
N GLU A 34 -2.56 1.04 17.65
CA GLU A 34 -3.72 0.15 17.64
C GLU A 34 -4.69 0.40 16.48
N ASN A 35 -4.57 1.54 15.80
CA ASN A 35 -5.36 1.83 14.60
C ASN A 35 -4.84 1.07 13.36
N LEU A 36 -3.62 0.55 13.39
CA LEU A 36 -3.06 -0.22 12.29
C LEU A 36 -3.68 -1.62 12.22
N VAL A 37 -4.24 -1.97 11.05
CA VAL A 37 -4.67 -3.34 10.72
C VAL A 37 -3.54 -4.09 10.02
N GLY A 38 -2.90 -3.46 9.06
CA GLY A 38 -1.76 -4.05 8.37
C GLY A 38 -1.13 -3.13 7.33
N ILE A 39 0.08 -3.49 6.92
CA ILE A 39 0.83 -2.85 5.84
C ILE A 39 1.19 -3.93 4.83
N TYR A 40 0.92 -3.66 3.56
CA TYR A 40 1.02 -4.63 2.48
C TYR A 40 1.79 -4.04 1.31
N LEU A 41 2.55 -4.88 0.62
CA LEU A 41 3.04 -4.58 -0.72
C LEU A 41 2.03 -5.09 -1.74
N VAL A 42 1.77 -4.26 -2.73
CA VAL A 42 0.88 -4.55 -3.87
C VAL A 42 1.63 -4.25 -5.17
N GLY A 43 0.96 -4.09 -6.30
CA GLY A 43 1.59 -3.72 -7.56
C GLY A 43 2.56 -4.78 -8.10
N SER A 44 3.59 -4.33 -8.82
CA SER A 44 4.52 -5.21 -9.53
C SER A 44 5.32 -6.14 -8.62
N ILE A 45 5.71 -5.68 -7.45
CA ILE A 45 6.45 -6.50 -6.49
C ILE A 45 5.60 -7.68 -5.98
N ALA A 46 4.31 -7.49 -5.77
CA ALA A 46 3.38 -8.53 -5.37
C ALA A 46 3.08 -9.51 -6.52
N SER A 47 3.08 -9.02 -7.76
CA SER A 47 2.79 -9.80 -8.96
C SER A 47 4.02 -10.54 -9.54
N GLY A 48 5.22 -10.28 -9.00
CA GLY A 48 6.45 -10.92 -9.46
C GLY A 48 7.12 -10.24 -10.67
N ASP A 49 6.65 -9.06 -11.07
CA ASP A 49 7.13 -8.30 -12.23
C ASP A 49 8.02 -7.11 -11.83
N PHE A 50 8.57 -7.13 -10.62
CA PHE A 50 9.39 -6.04 -10.08
C PHE A 50 10.76 -5.99 -10.73
N ASP A 51 11.11 -4.85 -11.31
CA ASP A 51 12.38 -4.58 -12.00
C ASP A 51 13.04 -3.27 -11.53
N LEU A 52 14.08 -2.84 -12.25
CA LEU A 52 14.87 -1.63 -11.92
C LEU A 52 14.06 -0.33 -12.05
N ASP A 53 13.00 -0.31 -12.82
CA ASP A 53 12.18 0.86 -13.07
C ASP A 53 10.86 0.85 -12.28
N SER A 54 10.62 -0.20 -11.51
CA SER A 54 9.39 -0.38 -10.75
C SER A 54 9.33 0.49 -9.49
N ASP A 55 8.13 0.98 -9.18
CA ASP A 55 7.83 1.61 -7.91
C ASP A 55 7.61 0.57 -6.82
N VAL A 56 7.75 0.98 -5.58
CA VAL A 56 7.44 0.15 -4.42
C VAL A 56 6.03 0.52 -3.94
N ASP A 57 5.04 -0.25 -4.39
CA ASP A 57 3.64 0.02 -4.12
C ASP A 57 3.21 -0.57 -2.78
N PHE A 58 2.67 0.27 -1.92
CA PHE A 58 2.16 -0.15 -0.61
C PHE A 58 0.68 0.18 -0.42
N LEU A 59 0.04 -0.55 0.48
CA LEU A 59 -1.28 -0.23 0.99
C LEU A 59 -1.28 -0.37 2.51
N VAL A 60 -1.68 0.69 3.21
CA VAL A 60 -1.83 0.69 4.67
C VAL A 60 -3.31 0.63 5.00
N VAL A 61 -3.71 -0.39 5.76
CA VAL A 61 -5.10 -0.57 6.20
C VAL A 61 -5.20 -0.19 7.67
N THR A 62 -6.19 0.65 7.98
CA THR A 62 -6.46 1.15 9.34
C THR A 62 -7.84 0.70 9.82
N LYS A 63 -8.06 0.70 11.14
CA LYS A 63 -9.37 0.38 11.72
C LYS A 63 -10.39 1.48 11.41
N THR A 64 -9.97 2.73 11.50
CA THR A 64 -10.81 3.90 11.28
C THR A 64 -10.17 4.81 10.22
N GLU A 65 -10.99 5.66 9.62
CA GLU A 65 -10.49 6.69 8.71
C GLU A 65 -9.46 7.59 9.40
N LEU A 66 -8.43 7.96 8.66
CA LEU A 66 -7.41 8.90 9.12
C LEU A 66 -7.88 10.34 8.96
N THR A 67 -7.47 11.19 9.89
CA THR A 67 -7.69 12.63 9.83
C THR A 67 -6.54 13.31 9.07
N GLU A 68 -6.72 14.59 8.70
CA GLU A 68 -5.62 15.38 8.14
C GLU A 68 -4.44 15.48 9.12
N ALA A 69 -4.71 15.57 10.42
CA ALA A 69 -3.66 15.60 11.44
C ALA A 69 -2.85 14.30 11.46
N ASP A 70 -3.52 13.14 11.30
CA ASP A 70 -2.84 11.86 11.15
C ASP A 70 -1.97 11.86 9.89
N MET A 71 -2.52 12.32 8.78
CA MET A 71 -1.82 12.36 7.50
C MET A 71 -0.62 13.31 7.50
N ASN A 72 -0.68 14.41 8.22
CA ASN A 72 0.48 15.30 8.37
C ASN A 72 1.64 14.58 9.07
N ARG A 73 1.37 13.78 10.10
CA ARG A 73 2.39 12.99 10.79
C ARG A 73 2.94 11.86 9.90
N LEU A 74 2.07 11.21 9.13
CA LEU A 74 2.46 10.18 8.17
C LEU A 74 3.28 10.77 7.01
N GLN A 75 2.98 12.00 6.61
CA GLN A 75 3.79 12.73 5.63
C GLN A 75 5.21 13.00 6.13
N ASP A 76 5.38 13.33 7.41
CA ASP A 76 6.71 13.49 8.01
C ASP A 76 7.51 12.18 7.92
N ILE A 77 6.86 11.04 8.11
CA ILE A 77 7.47 9.71 7.91
C ILE A 77 7.84 9.49 6.44
N GLN A 78 6.95 9.83 5.51
CA GLN A 78 7.23 9.72 4.08
C GLN A 78 8.46 10.54 3.68
N ILE A 79 8.56 11.77 4.18
CA ILE A 79 9.72 12.66 3.96
C ILE A 79 11.00 12.03 4.53
N LYS A 80 10.93 11.51 5.75
CA LYS A 80 12.07 10.86 6.41
C LYS A 80 12.60 9.68 5.59
N VAL A 81 11.71 8.83 5.11
CA VAL A 81 12.08 7.67 4.27
C VAL A 81 12.63 8.14 2.93
N HIS A 82 11.97 9.10 2.27
CA HIS A 82 12.39 9.65 0.98
C HIS A 82 13.81 10.25 1.03
N ASN A 83 14.24 10.75 2.18
CA ASN A 83 15.58 11.31 2.35
C ASN A 83 16.69 10.26 2.45
N ILE A 84 16.37 8.99 2.52
CA ILE A 84 17.35 7.90 2.44
C ILE A 84 17.88 7.84 1.00
N ASP A 85 19.21 7.86 0.84
CA ASP A 85 19.84 7.95 -0.48
C ASP A 85 19.92 6.58 -1.18
N CYS A 86 18.77 6.09 -1.63
CA CYS A 86 18.68 4.88 -2.46
C CYS A 86 17.38 4.91 -3.28
N TYR A 87 17.34 4.14 -4.37
CA TYR A 87 16.21 4.13 -5.28
C TYR A 87 14.87 3.72 -4.61
N PRO A 88 14.78 2.63 -3.84
CA PRO A 88 13.50 2.23 -3.24
C PRO A 88 12.91 3.30 -2.33
N ALA A 89 13.73 4.01 -1.57
CA ALA A 89 13.28 5.06 -0.67
C ALA A 89 12.63 6.24 -1.40
N LYS A 90 13.08 6.50 -2.63
CA LYS A 90 12.59 7.61 -3.46
C LYS A 90 11.42 7.24 -4.37
N HIS A 91 11.00 5.98 -4.34
CA HIS A 91 9.94 5.45 -5.22
C HIS A 91 8.86 4.68 -4.46
N LEU A 92 8.62 5.03 -3.20
CA LEU A 92 7.46 4.54 -2.46
C LEU A 92 6.20 5.25 -2.98
N GLU A 93 5.20 4.43 -3.30
CA GLU A 93 3.89 4.89 -3.76
C GLU A 93 2.80 4.11 -3.05
N GLY A 94 1.74 4.77 -2.61
CA GLY A 94 0.65 4.03 -2.00
C GLY A 94 -0.37 4.85 -1.24
N SER A 95 -1.37 4.13 -0.77
CA SER A 95 -2.57 4.69 -0.15
C SER A 95 -2.80 4.18 1.26
N TYR A 96 -3.63 4.94 1.97
CA TYR A 96 -4.17 4.62 3.30
C TYR A 96 -5.68 4.43 3.17
N ILE A 97 -6.19 3.30 3.64
CA ILE A 97 -7.61 2.96 3.54
C ILE A 97 -8.09 2.35 4.86
N SER A 98 -9.28 2.76 5.33
CA SER A 98 -9.91 2.08 6.47
C SER A 98 -10.43 0.70 6.07
N ILE A 99 -10.48 -0.23 7.03
CA ILE A 99 -11.06 -1.56 6.79
C ILE A 99 -12.54 -1.47 6.38
N GLY A 100 -13.25 -0.46 6.87
CA GLY A 100 -14.62 -0.17 6.46
C GLY A 100 -14.72 0.16 4.98
N ASP A 101 -13.89 1.08 4.49
CA ASP A 101 -13.85 1.46 3.07
C ASP A 101 -13.32 0.34 2.18
N LEU A 102 -12.35 -0.42 2.68
CA LEU A 102 -11.82 -1.57 1.96
C LEU A 102 -12.91 -2.58 1.58
N ASN A 103 -13.91 -2.76 2.46
CA ASN A 103 -15.02 -3.69 2.29
C ASN A 103 -16.34 -3.03 1.83
N ASP A 104 -16.36 -1.73 1.62
CA ASP A 104 -17.54 -1.05 1.10
C ASP A 104 -17.50 -0.97 -0.43
N TRP A 105 -18.11 -1.97 -1.06
CA TRP A 105 -18.16 -2.08 -2.54
C TRP A 105 -18.79 -0.86 -3.22
N ARG A 106 -19.64 -0.12 -2.52
CA ARG A 106 -20.33 1.07 -3.07
C ARG A 106 -19.38 2.23 -3.34
N THR A 107 -18.26 2.27 -2.66
CA THR A 107 -17.29 3.37 -2.75
C THR A 107 -16.16 3.12 -3.75
N VAL A 108 -16.07 1.92 -4.29
CA VAL A 108 -15.02 1.54 -5.26
C VAL A 108 -15.05 2.44 -6.47
N GLY A 109 -13.90 3.03 -6.80
CA GLY A 109 -13.75 3.96 -7.91
C GLY A 109 -14.33 5.36 -7.67
N GLN A 110 -14.93 5.61 -6.50
CA GLN A 110 -15.63 6.88 -6.22
C GLN A 110 -15.07 7.63 -5.01
N LYS A 111 -14.84 6.96 -3.90
CA LYS A 111 -14.27 7.59 -2.72
C LYS A 111 -12.78 7.82 -2.89
N LYS A 112 -12.33 9.04 -2.65
CA LYS A 112 -10.92 9.39 -2.65
C LYS A 112 -10.25 8.87 -1.38
N LEU A 113 -9.04 8.32 -1.55
CA LEU A 113 -8.15 7.89 -0.47
C LEU A 113 -6.99 8.86 -0.35
N TYR A 114 -6.38 8.93 0.82
CA TYR A 114 -5.08 9.58 0.98
C TYR A 114 -4.00 8.76 0.28
N TYR A 115 -3.20 9.40 -0.53
CA TYR A 115 -2.29 8.77 -1.47
C TYR A 115 -0.98 9.57 -1.60
N PHE A 116 0.12 8.86 -1.65
CA PHE A 116 1.42 9.39 -2.02
C PHE A 116 1.78 8.85 -3.40
N ASP A 117 1.90 9.76 -4.36
CA ASP A 117 2.35 9.42 -5.73
C ASP A 117 3.83 9.06 -5.72
N ASN A 118 4.27 8.35 -6.77
CA ASN A 118 5.64 7.91 -6.92
C ASN A 118 6.63 9.08 -6.76
N GLY A 119 7.52 8.94 -5.79
CA GLY A 119 8.53 9.96 -5.49
C GLY A 119 8.01 11.22 -4.84
N SER A 120 6.71 11.31 -4.54
CA SER A 120 6.14 12.45 -3.84
C SER A 120 6.32 12.34 -2.32
N THR A 121 6.56 13.48 -1.70
CA THR A 121 6.58 13.61 -0.24
C THR A 121 5.34 14.32 0.29
N THR A 122 4.41 14.68 -0.58
CA THR A 122 3.14 15.34 -0.25
C THR A 122 1.98 14.43 -0.58
N TYR A 123 1.08 14.20 0.38
CA TYR A 123 -0.11 13.41 0.12
C TYR A 123 -1.16 14.21 -0.67
N GLU A 124 -1.96 13.51 -1.42
CA GLU A 124 -3.15 14.01 -2.10
C GLU A 124 -4.34 13.08 -1.85
N GLN A 125 -5.51 13.46 -2.34
CA GLN A 125 -6.70 12.61 -2.30
C GLN A 125 -7.09 12.19 -3.72
N THR A 126 -7.15 10.88 -3.96
CA THR A 126 -7.43 10.33 -5.28
C THR A 126 -8.16 8.99 -5.18
N THR A 127 -8.84 8.59 -6.25
CA THR A 127 -9.43 7.25 -6.37
C THR A 127 -8.46 6.23 -6.94
N HIS A 128 -7.19 6.59 -7.15
CA HIS A 128 -6.18 5.77 -7.85
C HIS A 128 -6.13 4.33 -7.33
N ASP A 129 -6.02 4.14 -6.02
CA ASP A 129 -5.94 2.81 -5.41
C ASP A 129 -7.30 2.28 -4.92
N ASN A 130 -8.38 3.05 -5.04
CA ASN A 130 -9.72 2.59 -4.65
C ASN A 130 -10.41 1.89 -5.81
N GLN A 131 -9.81 0.82 -6.30
CA GLN A 131 -10.24 0.08 -7.48
C GLN A 131 -10.42 -1.41 -7.15
N TRP A 132 -11.15 -2.13 -8.02
CA TRP A 132 -11.37 -3.56 -7.88
C TRP A 132 -10.08 -4.38 -8.04
N HIS A 133 -9.26 -4.02 -9.01
CA HIS A 133 -8.00 -4.75 -9.26
C HIS A 133 -7.01 -4.58 -8.10
N VAL A 134 -6.98 -3.44 -7.43
CA VAL A 134 -6.12 -3.24 -6.24
C VAL A 134 -6.56 -4.17 -5.10
N ARG A 135 -7.86 -4.29 -4.86
CA ARG A 135 -8.40 -5.25 -3.88
C ARG A 135 -8.08 -6.70 -4.24
N TRP A 136 -8.23 -7.03 -5.51
CA TRP A 136 -7.91 -8.38 -5.99
C TRP A 136 -6.42 -8.70 -5.80
N ILE A 137 -5.52 -7.80 -6.21
CA ILE A 137 -4.07 -7.96 -6.01
C ILE A 137 -3.75 -8.09 -4.53
N LEU A 138 -4.31 -7.22 -3.68
CA LEU A 138 -4.11 -7.29 -2.24
C LEU A 138 -4.46 -8.67 -1.69
N ARG A 139 -5.66 -9.16 -2.00
CA ARG A 139 -6.17 -10.43 -1.46
C ARG A 139 -5.41 -11.64 -1.98
N GLU A 140 -5.17 -11.69 -3.28
CA GLU A 140 -4.64 -12.88 -3.95
C GLU A 140 -3.10 -12.90 -4.02
N ARG A 141 -2.46 -11.74 -3.99
CA ARG A 141 -1.03 -11.58 -4.21
C ARG A 141 -0.32 -10.69 -3.21
N GLY A 142 -1.04 -9.93 -2.41
CA GLY A 142 -0.47 -8.96 -1.47
C GLY A 142 0.53 -9.58 -0.51
N ILE A 143 1.67 -8.91 -0.31
CA ILE A 143 2.70 -9.34 0.62
C ILE A 143 2.46 -8.62 1.94
N THR A 144 2.17 -9.35 2.99
CA THR A 144 1.96 -8.80 4.33
C THR A 144 3.30 -8.45 4.97
N LEU A 145 3.56 -7.16 5.17
CA LEU A 145 4.75 -6.71 5.88
C LEU A 145 4.53 -6.77 7.40
N VAL A 146 3.36 -6.35 7.86
CA VAL A 146 2.93 -6.44 9.26
C VAL A 146 1.41 -6.50 9.32
N GLY A 147 0.86 -7.13 10.35
CA GLY A 147 -0.58 -7.17 10.61
C GLY A 147 -1.26 -8.42 10.09
N GLN A 148 -2.57 -8.29 9.84
CA GLN A 148 -3.45 -9.41 9.49
C GLN A 148 -3.28 -9.80 8.01
N LYS A 149 -3.45 -11.08 7.71
CA LYS A 149 -3.41 -11.56 6.32
C LYS A 149 -4.56 -10.97 5.51
N PRO A 150 -4.33 -10.59 4.24
CA PRO A 150 -5.36 -9.93 3.42
C PRO A 150 -6.68 -10.70 3.32
N GLU A 151 -6.63 -12.01 3.19
CA GLU A 151 -7.82 -12.87 3.09
C GLU A 151 -8.67 -12.89 4.36
N THR A 152 -8.14 -12.42 5.49
CA THR A 152 -8.88 -12.32 6.76
C THR A 152 -9.58 -10.98 6.95
N ILE A 153 -9.21 -9.96 6.15
CA ILE A 153 -9.74 -8.60 6.28
C ILE A 153 -10.53 -8.14 5.06
N LEU A 154 -10.45 -8.87 3.95
CA LEU A 154 -11.07 -8.51 2.68
C LEU A 154 -11.78 -9.71 2.08
N GLN A 155 -13.06 -9.54 1.77
CA GLN A 155 -13.85 -10.54 1.05
C GLN A 155 -13.32 -10.75 -0.39
N ALA A 156 -13.62 -11.92 -0.96
CA ALA A 156 -13.28 -12.20 -2.35
C ALA A 156 -13.93 -11.17 -3.28
N VAL A 157 -13.11 -10.64 -4.19
CA VAL A 157 -13.57 -9.64 -5.17
C VAL A 157 -14.52 -10.30 -6.16
N PRO A 158 -15.71 -9.71 -6.43
CA PRO A 158 -16.61 -10.23 -7.45
C PRO A 158 -15.95 -10.17 -8.84
N LEU A 159 -15.84 -11.31 -9.52
CA LEU A 159 -15.15 -11.41 -10.81
C LEU A 159 -15.80 -10.55 -11.90
N ASN A 160 -17.13 -10.40 -11.87
CA ASN A 160 -17.85 -9.56 -12.84
C ASN A 160 -17.43 -8.08 -12.71
N GLU A 161 -17.22 -7.59 -11.50
CA GLU A 161 -16.77 -6.23 -11.25
C GLU A 161 -15.32 -6.03 -11.72
N LEU A 162 -14.44 -6.98 -11.42
CA LEU A 162 -13.05 -6.95 -11.87
C LEU A 162 -12.97 -6.97 -13.39
N VAL A 163 -13.71 -7.84 -14.06
CA VAL A 163 -13.75 -7.92 -15.53
C VAL A 163 -14.32 -6.63 -16.14
N GLY A 164 -15.36 -6.06 -15.52
CA GLY A 164 -15.94 -4.79 -15.93
C GLY A 164 -14.94 -3.63 -15.87
N GLU A 165 -14.16 -3.53 -14.79
CA GLU A 165 -13.13 -2.51 -14.61
C GLU A 165 -12.01 -2.66 -15.67
N ILE A 166 -11.51 -3.87 -15.88
CA ILE A 166 -10.47 -4.15 -16.88
C ILE A 166 -10.95 -3.76 -18.27
N LYS A 167 -12.17 -4.15 -18.65
CA LYS A 167 -12.75 -3.78 -19.94
C LYS A 167 -12.89 -2.27 -20.11
N ALA A 168 -13.31 -1.56 -19.09
CA ALA A 168 -13.43 -0.10 -19.12
C ALA A 168 -12.08 0.60 -19.31
N SER A 169 -11.01 0.06 -18.72
CA SER A 169 -9.65 0.62 -18.85
C SER A 169 -9.03 0.39 -20.23
N MET A 170 -9.57 -0.51 -21.04
CA MET A 170 -9.10 -0.80 -22.40
C MET A 170 -9.76 0.08 -23.48
N LEU A 171 -10.75 0.88 -23.12
CA LEU A 171 -11.44 1.81 -24.03
C LEU A 171 -10.78 3.19 -24.01
#